data_cb122e9fb96e8855551e2a441ff2e64b
#
_entry.id   cb122e9fb96e8855551e2a441ff2e64b
#
_cell.length_a   1.000
_cell.length_b   1.000
_cell.length_c   1.000
_cell.angle_alpha   90.00
_cell.angle_beta   90.00
_cell.angle_gamma   90.00
#
_symmetry.space_group_name_H-M   'P 1'
#
loop_
_entity.id
_entity.type
_entity.pdbx_description
1 polymer ?
#
loop_
_entity_poly.entity_id
_entity_poly.type
_entity_poly.pdbx_seq_one_letter_code
_entity_poly.pdbx_strand_id
1 'polypeptide(L)'
;KMVTSNKQMDKKVVKMTAQNSTAVIPHRTLLGEVNEHITCPLCHGYYIDATTIVECLHSFCRSCIIKHLQEKKYCPICEMMINSAKPNIKLDKALQDIVYKLVPGLFQKEMERRQTFYASRPGPAATATPEQRGEDTERIIFSPEDVISFSLEYSDVTDNDSISSKSSDSNESQSVPATARRYLQCPAVVNISHLKKFLAMKFDIENTQFVIDILYKRVPLPDYYTLMDIAY
;
A
#
# COMPACT_ATOMS: atom_id res chain seq x y z
N LYS A 1 24.78 10.54 -11.85
CA LYS A 1 24.79 9.21 -11.21
C LYS A 1 23.37 8.92 -10.79
N MET A 2 22.65 8.12 -11.59
CA MET A 2 21.33 7.61 -11.23
C MET A 2 21.50 6.62 -10.07
N VAL A 3 20.93 6.92 -8.93
CA VAL A 3 20.76 5.96 -7.83
C VAL A 3 19.44 5.25 -8.09
N THR A 4 19.49 4.06 -8.69
CA THR A 4 18.33 3.18 -8.79
C THR A 4 18.07 2.61 -7.40
N SER A 5 17.01 3.07 -6.75
CA SER A 5 16.53 2.51 -5.49
C SER A 5 15.95 1.12 -5.76
N ASN A 6 16.71 0.07 -5.45
CA ASN A 6 16.22 -1.32 -5.46
C ASN A 6 15.28 -1.52 -4.27
N LYS A 7 13.98 -1.37 -4.51
CA LYS A 7 12.94 -1.64 -3.50
C LYS A 7 12.51 -3.10 -3.62
N GLN A 8 12.83 -3.89 -2.62
CA GLN A 8 12.58 -5.33 -2.60
C GLN A 8 11.23 -5.64 -1.92
N MET A 9 10.36 -6.38 -2.61
CA MET A 9 9.09 -6.88 -2.07
C MET A 9 9.21 -8.32 -1.59
N ASP A 10 8.45 -8.64 -0.55
CA ASP A 10 8.35 -9.98 0.03
C ASP A 10 7.78 -11.03 -0.95
N LYS A 11 8.01 -12.30 -0.63
CA LYS A 11 7.74 -13.49 -1.45
C LYS A 11 6.30 -13.57 -1.97
N LYS A 12 6.12 -13.73 -3.28
CA LYS A 12 4.83 -14.01 -3.95
C LYS A 12 4.78 -15.45 -4.42
N VAL A 13 3.64 -16.10 -4.21
CA VAL A 13 3.37 -17.52 -4.53
C VAL A 13 2.37 -17.59 -5.66
N VAL A 14 2.64 -18.43 -6.66
CA VAL A 14 1.71 -18.74 -7.78
C VAL A 14 1.01 -20.05 -7.48
N LYS A 15 -0.31 -20.04 -7.51
CA LYS A 15 -1.15 -21.25 -7.36
C LYS A 15 -1.81 -21.58 -8.70
N MET A 16 -1.80 -22.85 -9.08
CA MET A 16 -2.58 -23.38 -10.19
C MET A 16 -3.73 -24.21 -9.64
N THR A 17 -4.97 -23.82 -9.90
CA THR A 17 -6.16 -24.57 -9.51
C THR A 17 -7.11 -24.67 -10.69
N ALA A 18 -7.67 -25.84 -10.93
CA ALA A 18 -8.74 -26.05 -11.90
C ALA A 18 -10.08 -25.73 -11.23
N GLN A 19 -10.56 -24.50 -11.33
CA GLN A 19 -11.93 -24.16 -10.92
C GLN A 19 -12.48 -22.97 -11.73
N ASN A 20 -13.78 -22.99 -12.00
CA ASN A 20 -14.53 -21.93 -12.67
C ASN A 20 -14.50 -20.66 -11.84
N SER A 21 -13.69 -19.69 -12.21
CA SER A 21 -13.73 -18.37 -11.60
C SER A 21 -14.81 -17.53 -12.30
N THR A 22 -15.86 -17.19 -11.58
CA THR A 22 -16.75 -16.08 -11.94
C THR A 22 -15.89 -14.82 -12.00
N ALA A 23 -15.75 -14.22 -13.18
CA ALA A 23 -15.00 -12.98 -13.36
C ALA A 23 -15.63 -11.89 -12.47
N VAL A 24 -14.90 -11.47 -11.45
CA VAL A 24 -15.27 -10.33 -10.62
C VAL A 24 -15.07 -9.09 -11.49
N ILE A 25 -16.16 -8.45 -11.90
CA ILE A 25 -16.11 -7.18 -12.63
C ILE A 25 -15.58 -6.12 -11.67
N PRO A 26 -14.48 -5.42 -11.99
CA PRO A 26 -13.95 -4.39 -11.13
C PRO A 26 -14.97 -3.25 -10.98
N HIS A 27 -15.43 -3.03 -9.76
CA HIS A 27 -16.32 -1.93 -9.46
C HIS A 27 -15.48 -0.64 -9.44
N ARG A 28 -15.67 0.22 -10.45
CA ARG A 28 -15.03 1.54 -10.50
C ARG A 28 -15.88 2.54 -9.75
N THR A 29 -15.33 3.10 -8.68
CA THR A 29 -15.94 4.19 -7.94
C THR A 29 -15.35 5.51 -8.41
N LEU A 30 -16.18 6.52 -8.63
CA LEU A 30 -15.71 7.85 -9.01
C LEU A 30 -15.04 8.52 -7.79
N LEU A 31 -13.91 9.18 -8.02
CA LEU A 31 -13.23 9.93 -6.95
C LEU A 31 -14.16 10.97 -6.29
N GLY A 32 -15.09 11.53 -7.06
CA GLY A 32 -16.10 12.46 -6.55
C GLY A 32 -16.99 11.87 -5.45
N GLU A 33 -17.32 10.58 -5.53
CA GLU A 33 -18.11 9.88 -4.51
C GLU A 33 -17.32 9.63 -3.23
N VAL A 34 -15.99 9.55 -3.33
CA VAL A 34 -15.10 9.29 -2.20
C VAL A 34 -14.60 10.58 -1.56
N ASN A 35 -14.64 11.70 -2.27
CA ASN A 35 -14.06 12.97 -1.82
C ASN A 35 -14.57 13.43 -0.46
N GLU A 36 -15.85 13.24 -0.15
CA GLU A 36 -16.41 13.63 1.16
C GLU A 36 -15.75 12.87 2.33
N HIS A 37 -15.21 11.67 2.09
CA HIS A 37 -14.59 10.83 3.11
C HIS A 37 -13.08 11.07 3.26
N ILE A 38 -12.45 11.72 2.28
CA ILE A 38 -11.01 11.96 2.23
C ILE A 38 -10.62 13.43 2.29
N THR A 39 -11.59 14.32 2.54
CA THR A 39 -11.38 15.76 2.69
C THR A 39 -11.62 16.24 4.12
N CYS A 40 -10.84 17.22 4.51
CA CYS A 40 -10.93 17.83 5.84
C CYS A 40 -12.12 18.80 5.91
N PRO A 41 -13.04 18.66 6.86
CA PRO A 41 -14.19 19.56 6.98
C PRO A 41 -13.87 21.00 7.42
N LEU A 42 -12.61 21.24 7.87
CA LEU A 42 -12.17 22.58 8.28
C LEU A 42 -11.55 23.39 7.13
N CYS A 43 -10.75 22.75 6.27
CA CYS A 43 -10.10 23.45 5.16
C CYS A 43 -10.61 23.04 3.78
N HIS A 44 -11.49 22.04 3.71
CA HIS A 44 -12.08 21.49 2.48
C HIS A 44 -11.05 20.94 1.48
N GLY A 45 -9.80 20.76 1.90
CA GLY A 45 -8.75 20.07 1.14
C GLY A 45 -8.61 18.61 1.54
N TYR A 46 -7.87 17.82 0.77
CA TYR A 46 -7.54 16.45 1.15
C TYR A 46 -6.78 16.42 2.48
N TYR A 47 -6.97 15.34 3.23
CA TYR A 47 -6.27 15.21 4.52
C TYR A 47 -4.76 15.25 4.35
N ILE A 48 -4.13 16.08 5.17
CA ILE A 48 -2.67 16.14 5.34
C ILE A 48 -2.38 15.89 6.82
N ASP A 49 -1.57 14.88 7.10
CA ASP A 49 -1.32 14.36 8.45
C ASP A 49 -2.66 14.07 9.16
N ALA A 50 -3.50 13.23 8.54
CA ALA A 50 -4.81 12.90 9.05
C ALA A 50 -4.74 12.61 10.55
N THR A 51 -5.56 13.32 11.32
CA THR A 51 -5.56 13.28 12.78
C THR A 51 -6.98 13.14 13.28
N THR A 52 -7.21 12.12 14.11
CA THR A 52 -8.50 11.74 14.63
C THR A 52 -8.61 12.08 16.11
N ILE A 53 -9.74 12.64 16.51
CA ILE A 53 -10.12 12.84 17.91
C ILE A 53 -10.58 11.49 18.45
N VAL A 54 -9.93 10.97 19.49
CA VAL A 54 -10.17 9.60 19.96
C VAL A 54 -11.56 9.40 20.55
N GLU A 55 -12.12 10.44 21.18
CA GLU A 55 -13.41 10.38 21.88
C GLU A 55 -14.61 10.28 20.93
N CYS A 56 -14.52 10.92 19.75
CA CYS A 56 -15.66 10.99 18.81
C CYS A 56 -15.34 10.46 17.41
N LEU A 57 -14.10 10.05 17.17
CA LEU A 57 -13.60 9.47 15.92
C LEU A 57 -13.72 10.37 14.69
N HIS A 58 -13.87 11.69 14.88
CA HIS A 58 -13.85 12.63 13.78
C HIS A 58 -12.43 13.01 13.39
N SER A 59 -12.16 13.05 12.08
CA SER A 59 -10.83 13.25 11.52
C SER A 59 -10.68 14.60 10.83
N PHE A 60 -9.47 15.16 10.88
CA PHE A 60 -9.12 16.47 10.33
C PHE A 60 -7.66 16.46 9.86
N CYS A 61 -7.22 17.46 9.09
CA CYS A 61 -5.79 17.71 8.96
C CYS A 61 -5.21 18.07 10.34
N ARG A 62 -4.00 17.62 10.64
CA ARG A 62 -3.35 17.89 11.92
C ARG A 62 -3.26 19.37 12.23
N SER A 63 -2.81 20.18 11.28
CA SER A 63 -2.70 21.64 11.45
C SER A 63 -4.05 22.30 11.71
N CYS A 64 -5.11 21.82 11.03
CA CYS A 64 -6.45 22.36 11.16
C CYS A 64 -7.04 22.12 12.56
N ILE A 65 -6.96 20.88 13.04
CA ILE A 65 -7.53 20.56 14.37
C ILE A 65 -6.72 21.18 15.50
N ILE A 66 -5.40 21.22 15.40
CA ILE A 66 -4.58 21.89 16.42
C ILE A 66 -4.93 23.37 16.51
N LYS A 67 -5.03 24.07 15.37
CA LYS A 67 -5.42 25.48 15.34
C LYS A 67 -6.81 25.70 15.91
N HIS A 68 -7.77 24.84 15.56
CA HIS A 68 -9.14 24.93 16.10
C HIS A 68 -9.16 24.76 17.62
N LEU A 69 -8.43 23.76 18.16
CA LEU A 69 -8.40 23.47 19.60
C LEU A 69 -7.63 24.51 20.43
N GLN A 70 -6.82 25.37 19.80
CA GLN A 70 -6.21 26.54 20.47
C GLN A 70 -7.26 27.59 20.83
N GLU A 71 -8.28 27.76 19.98
CA GLU A 71 -9.33 28.76 20.15
C GLU A 71 -10.59 28.18 20.81
N LYS A 72 -10.95 26.94 20.47
CA LYS A 72 -12.18 26.26 20.86
C LYS A 72 -11.88 24.89 21.46
N LYS A 73 -12.61 24.53 22.52
CA LYS A 73 -12.34 23.32 23.30
C LYS A 73 -13.32 22.17 22.96
N TYR A 74 -13.79 22.10 21.73
CA TYR A 74 -14.76 21.09 21.29
C TYR A 74 -14.49 20.62 19.85
N CYS A 75 -15.05 19.46 19.52
CA CYS A 75 -14.98 18.91 18.16
C CYS A 75 -15.79 19.77 17.19
N PRO A 76 -15.23 20.17 16.03
CA PRO A 76 -15.95 20.99 15.03
C PRO A 76 -17.21 20.33 14.44
N ILE A 77 -17.34 19.01 14.49
CA ILE A 77 -18.44 18.27 13.87
C ILE A 77 -19.56 17.95 14.87
N CYS A 78 -19.21 17.42 16.05
CA CYS A 78 -20.21 16.94 17.01
C CYS A 78 -20.26 17.76 18.32
N GLU A 79 -19.48 18.82 18.42
CA GLU A 79 -19.42 19.74 19.57
C GLU A 79 -19.02 19.07 20.90
N MET A 80 -18.57 17.82 20.87
CA MET A 80 -18.06 17.11 22.05
C MET A 80 -16.90 17.89 22.67
N MET A 81 -16.98 18.16 23.95
CA MET A 81 -15.94 18.88 24.70
C MET A 81 -14.65 18.03 24.80
N ILE A 82 -13.53 18.66 24.50
CA ILE A 82 -12.21 18.04 24.51
C ILE A 82 -11.36 18.65 25.62
N ASN A 83 -10.61 17.84 26.35
CA ASN A 83 -9.69 18.32 27.36
C ASN A 83 -8.59 19.16 26.71
N SER A 84 -8.62 20.46 26.91
CA SER A 84 -7.67 21.39 26.30
C SER A 84 -6.24 21.30 26.87
N ALA A 85 -6.07 20.79 28.09
CA ALA A 85 -4.75 20.61 28.69
C ALA A 85 -3.97 19.47 28.01
N LYS A 86 -4.66 18.42 27.59
CA LYS A 86 -4.09 17.26 26.88
C LYS A 86 -5.11 16.71 25.91
N PRO A 87 -5.29 17.32 24.72
CA PRO A 87 -6.21 16.82 23.71
C PRO A 87 -5.83 15.40 23.31
N ASN A 88 -6.80 14.47 23.37
CA ASN A 88 -6.58 13.09 22.96
C ASN A 88 -6.79 12.94 21.45
N ILE A 89 -5.83 13.47 20.69
CA ILE A 89 -5.79 13.37 19.22
C ILE A 89 -4.67 12.44 18.78
N LYS A 90 -4.93 11.60 17.79
CA LYS A 90 -3.94 10.64 17.25
C LYS A 90 -3.82 10.77 15.75
N LEU A 91 -2.61 10.59 15.24
CA LEU A 91 -2.38 10.45 13.80
C LEU A 91 -3.06 9.18 13.31
N ASP A 92 -3.87 9.32 12.26
CA ASP A 92 -4.51 8.23 11.54
C ASP A 92 -3.70 7.90 10.30
N LYS A 93 -2.71 7.02 10.48
CA LYS A 93 -1.84 6.61 9.37
C LYS A 93 -2.62 5.88 8.28
N ALA A 94 -3.61 5.04 8.65
CA ALA A 94 -4.39 4.28 7.70
C ALA A 94 -5.21 5.20 6.79
N LEU A 95 -5.91 6.18 7.37
CA LEU A 95 -6.65 7.18 6.59
C LEU A 95 -5.71 7.98 5.69
N GLN A 96 -4.54 8.41 6.21
CA GLN A 96 -3.57 9.15 5.40
C GLN A 96 -3.01 8.31 4.24
N ASP A 97 -2.77 7.02 4.45
CA ASP A 97 -2.32 6.09 3.41
C ASP A 97 -3.36 5.97 2.29
N ILE A 98 -4.63 5.82 2.67
CA ILE A 98 -5.75 5.78 1.72
C ILE A 98 -5.80 7.06 0.89
N VAL A 99 -5.70 8.23 1.53
CA VAL A 99 -5.72 9.52 0.84
C VAL A 99 -4.58 9.66 -0.16
N TYR A 100 -3.35 9.33 0.22
CA TYR A 100 -2.20 9.40 -0.67
C TYR A 100 -2.27 8.38 -1.83
N LYS A 101 -2.90 7.22 -1.59
CA LYS A 101 -3.13 6.22 -2.63
C LYS A 101 -4.20 6.66 -3.63
N LEU A 102 -5.30 7.23 -3.15
CA LEU A 102 -6.43 7.65 -4.00
C LEU A 102 -6.19 8.96 -4.75
N VAL A 103 -5.29 9.83 -4.25
CA VAL A 103 -5.01 11.14 -4.84
C VAL A 103 -3.58 11.17 -5.37
N PRO A 104 -3.35 10.83 -6.66
CA PRO A 104 -2.01 10.77 -7.23
C PRO A 104 -1.27 12.10 -7.12
N GLY A 105 0.00 12.06 -6.74
CA GLY A 105 0.87 13.22 -6.66
C GLY A 105 0.65 14.12 -5.43
N LEU A 106 -0.35 13.84 -4.57
CA LEU A 106 -0.59 14.63 -3.36
C LEU A 106 0.60 14.54 -2.39
N PHE A 107 1.13 13.35 -2.19
CA PHE A 107 2.28 13.12 -1.32
C PHE A 107 3.51 13.90 -1.78
N GLN A 108 3.89 13.76 -3.06
CA GLN A 108 5.05 14.45 -3.63
C GLN A 108 4.92 15.97 -3.49
N LYS A 109 3.78 16.52 -3.87
CA LYS A 109 3.50 17.96 -3.76
C LYS A 109 3.57 18.47 -2.32
N GLU A 110 3.12 17.67 -1.36
CA GLU A 110 3.19 18.05 0.05
C GLU A 110 4.64 18.03 0.57
N MET A 111 5.43 17.01 0.21
CA MET A 111 6.85 16.95 0.59
C MET A 111 7.63 18.12 -0.03
N GLU A 112 7.41 18.44 -1.30
CA GLU A 112 8.01 19.60 -1.98
C GLU A 112 7.63 20.92 -1.30
N ARG A 113 6.36 21.07 -0.89
CA ARG A 113 5.91 22.27 -0.14
C ARG A 113 6.65 22.41 1.19
N ARG A 114 6.82 21.31 1.93
CA ARG A 114 7.56 21.31 3.20
C ARG A 114 9.02 21.72 2.97
N GLN A 115 9.69 21.11 2.01
CA GLN A 115 11.07 21.44 1.66
C GLN A 115 11.21 22.92 1.26
N THR A 116 10.36 23.42 0.36
CA THR A 116 10.37 24.80 -0.09
C THR A 116 10.11 25.77 1.06
N PHE A 117 9.15 25.44 1.94
CA PHE A 117 8.84 26.27 3.10
C PHE A 117 10.02 26.42 4.05
N TYR A 118 10.73 25.35 4.35
CA TYR A 118 11.90 25.41 5.23
C TYR A 118 13.12 26.00 4.53
N ALA A 119 13.33 25.74 3.24
CA ALA A 119 14.40 26.32 2.46
C ALA A 119 14.31 27.86 2.32
N SER A 120 13.10 28.41 2.31
CA SER A 120 12.87 29.84 2.20
C SER A 120 13.04 30.62 3.52
N ARG A 121 13.23 29.94 4.65
CA ARG A 121 13.34 30.57 5.98
C ARG A 121 14.76 30.57 6.48
N PRO A 122 15.36 31.75 6.79
CA PRO A 122 16.67 31.80 7.39
C PRO A 122 16.64 31.37 8.87
N GLY A 123 17.74 30.81 9.34
CA GLY A 123 17.93 30.45 10.75
C GLY A 123 17.82 28.95 11.03
N PRO A 124 17.50 28.53 12.27
CA PRO A 124 17.47 27.12 12.67
C PRO A 124 16.52 26.23 11.84
N ALA A 125 15.50 26.83 11.22
CA ALA A 125 14.57 26.13 10.35
C ALA A 125 15.24 25.61 9.07
N ALA A 126 16.26 26.28 8.56
CA ALA A 126 16.98 25.86 7.35
C ALA A 126 17.84 24.60 7.58
N THR A 127 18.23 24.32 8.82
CA THR A 127 19.05 23.15 9.22
C THR A 127 18.22 22.01 9.80
N ALA A 128 16.88 22.14 9.80
CA ALA A 128 15.99 21.11 10.30
C ALA A 128 16.17 19.78 9.52
N THR A 129 16.17 18.66 10.22
CA THR A 129 16.20 17.33 9.58
C THR A 129 14.87 17.03 8.86
N PRO A 130 14.84 16.10 7.90
CA PRO A 130 13.59 15.70 7.22
C PRO A 130 12.46 15.39 8.21
N GLU A 131 12.76 14.66 9.30
CA GLU A 131 11.79 14.31 10.33
C GLU A 131 11.26 15.56 11.07
N GLN A 132 12.13 16.52 11.37
CA GLN A 132 11.75 17.81 12.00
C GLN A 132 10.88 18.66 11.07
N ARG A 133 11.09 18.54 9.75
CA ARG A 133 10.23 19.16 8.74
C ARG A 133 8.91 18.42 8.55
N GLY A 134 8.74 17.27 9.20
CA GLY A 134 7.57 16.39 9.04
C GLY A 134 7.53 15.69 7.69
N GLU A 135 8.69 15.51 7.04
CA GLU A 135 8.80 14.69 5.85
C GLU A 135 8.71 13.22 6.24
N ASP A 136 7.87 12.47 5.54
CA ASP A 136 7.76 11.02 5.73
C ASP A 136 8.79 10.34 4.82
N THR A 137 9.95 10.02 5.40
CA THR A 137 11.07 9.38 4.69
C THR A 137 10.94 7.86 4.60
N GLU A 138 10.05 7.27 5.38
CA GLU A 138 9.83 5.82 5.41
C GLU A 138 8.77 5.36 4.40
N ARG A 139 7.88 6.27 4.02
CA ARG A 139 6.77 5.96 3.12
C ARG A 139 7.26 5.80 1.68
N ILE A 140 6.98 4.66 1.12
CA ILE A 140 7.27 4.33 -0.26
C ILE A 140 6.00 4.47 -1.08
N ILE A 141 5.98 5.45 -1.99
CA ILE A 141 4.92 5.59 -3.00
C ILE A 141 5.52 5.25 -4.35
N PHE A 142 4.87 4.34 -5.06
CA PHE A 142 5.29 3.93 -6.39
C PHE A 142 4.59 4.77 -7.45
N SER A 143 5.36 5.24 -8.43
CA SER A 143 4.84 5.78 -9.69
C SER A 143 4.65 4.66 -10.72
N PRO A 144 3.80 4.84 -11.72
CA PRO A 144 3.57 3.82 -12.76
C PRO A 144 4.85 3.33 -13.46
N GLU A 145 5.84 4.21 -13.61
CA GLU A 145 7.12 3.97 -14.27
C GLU A 145 8.17 3.30 -13.36
N ASP A 146 7.93 3.31 -12.04
CA ASP A 146 8.86 2.68 -11.10
C ASP A 146 8.97 1.19 -11.39
N VAL A 147 10.18 0.64 -11.20
CA VAL A 147 10.44 -0.78 -11.39
C VAL A 147 10.34 -1.51 -10.06
N ILE A 148 9.45 -2.50 -10.01
CA ILE A 148 9.26 -3.37 -8.85
C ILE A 148 9.93 -4.71 -9.11
N SER A 149 10.82 -5.11 -8.19
CA SER A 149 11.47 -6.42 -8.17
C SER A 149 10.75 -7.36 -7.23
N PHE A 150 10.43 -8.56 -7.70
CA PHE A 150 9.75 -9.56 -6.89
C PHE A 150 10.14 -10.98 -7.30
N SER A 151 9.87 -11.95 -6.46
CA SER A 151 10.04 -13.37 -6.77
C SER A 151 8.70 -14.07 -6.92
N LEU A 152 8.64 -14.99 -7.89
CA LEU A 152 7.55 -15.95 -8.06
C LEU A 152 8.05 -17.34 -7.70
N GLU A 153 7.24 -18.06 -6.94
CA GLU A 153 7.45 -19.46 -6.60
C GLU A 153 6.22 -20.25 -7.04
N TYR A 154 6.42 -21.44 -7.60
CA TYR A 154 5.34 -22.37 -7.83
C TYR A 154 4.96 -23.02 -6.49
N SER A 155 3.67 -23.06 -6.18
CA SER A 155 3.15 -23.74 -5.00
C SER A 155 2.10 -24.74 -5.42
N ASP A 156 2.37 -26.00 -5.18
CA ASP A 156 1.38 -27.07 -5.26
C ASP A 156 0.65 -27.14 -3.92
N VAL A 157 -0.51 -26.49 -3.82
CA VAL A 157 -1.30 -26.56 -2.60
C VAL A 157 -2.20 -27.76 -2.66
N THR A 158 -1.65 -28.91 -2.28
CA THR A 158 -2.49 -29.98 -1.76
C THR A 158 -2.89 -29.60 -0.35
N ASP A 159 -4.20 -29.49 -0.10
CA ASP A 159 -4.76 -29.23 1.21
C ASP A 159 -4.33 -30.34 2.19
N ASN A 160 -3.24 -30.11 2.90
CA ASN A 160 -2.91 -30.85 4.12
C ASN A 160 -2.21 -29.90 5.08
N ASP A 161 -3.00 -29.31 5.98
CA ASP A 161 -2.53 -28.83 7.26
C ASP A 161 -1.93 -30.02 8.02
N SER A 162 -0.65 -30.24 7.84
CA SER A 162 0.10 -31.14 8.73
C SER A 162 1.42 -30.45 9.05
N ILE A 163 1.42 -29.78 10.18
CA ILE A 163 2.64 -29.51 10.93
C ILE A 163 3.29 -30.87 11.18
N SER A 164 4.36 -31.21 10.50
CA SER A 164 5.22 -32.30 10.92
C SER A 164 6.66 -31.82 11.04
N SER A 165 7.04 -31.79 12.30
CA SER A 165 8.39 -31.81 12.82
C SER A 165 9.30 -32.79 12.07
N LYS A 166 10.53 -32.35 11.85
CA LYS A 166 11.65 -33.14 11.32
C LYS A 166 11.81 -34.45 12.09
N SER A 167 11.83 -35.56 11.37
CA SER A 167 12.61 -36.73 11.75
C SER A 167 13.27 -37.30 10.50
N SER A 168 14.59 -37.42 10.59
CA SER A 168 15.48 -38.08 9.70
C SER A 168 15.13 -39.55 9.53
N ASP A 169 14.90 -39.99 8.28
CA ASP A 169 15.51 -41.24 7.82
C ASP A 169 15.37 -41.39 6.30
N SER A 170 16.43 -41.95 5.74
CA SER A 170 16.74 -42.26 4.36
C SER A 170 15.71 -43.15 3.65
N ASN A 171 15.27 -42.77 2.41
CA ASN A 171 15.36 -43.62 1.23
C ASN A 171 14.93 -42.85 -0.04
N GLU A 172 15.68 -43.08 -1.10
CA GLU A 172 15.53 -42.54 -2.45
C GLU A 172 14.13 -42.75 -3.02
N SER A 173 13.46 -41.66 -3.40
CA SER A 173 12.48 -41.68 -4.49
C SER A 173 12.30 -40.23 -4.98
N GLN A 174 12.74 -40.00 -6.21
CA GLN A 174 12.40 -38.87 -7.09
C GLN A 174 12.13 -37.54 -6.41
N SER A 175 13.17 -36.77 -6.14
CA SER A 175 13.10 -35.39 -5.75
C SER A 175 12.43 -34.57 -6.86
N VAL A 176 11.19 -34.14 -6.62
CA VAL A 176 10.62 -32.98 -7.31
C VAL A 176 11.63 -31.85 -7.15
N PRO A 177 12.12 -31.23 -8.24
CA PRO A 177 13.15 -30.20 -8.12
C PRO A 177 12.62 -29.10 -7.21
N ALA A 178 13.43 -28.72 -6.23
CA ALA A 178 13.17 -27.61 -5.33
C ALA A 178 12.57 -26.46 -6.15
N THR A 179 11.38 -26.00 -5.77
CA THR A 179 10.57 -25.02 -6.49
C THR A 179 11.45 -23.87 -6.96
N ALA A 180 11.74 -23.84 -8.26
CA ALA A 180 12.67 -22.88 -8.82
C ALA A 180 12.09 -21.47 -8.68
N ARG A 181 12.61 -20.74 -7.70
CA ARG A 181 12.27 -19.34 -7.50
C ARG A 181 12.70 -18.53 -8.71
N ARG A 182 11.78 -17.77 -9.28
CA ARG A 182 12.04 -16.89 -10.42
C ARG A 182 11.95 -15.43 -9.97
N TYR A 183 12.96 -14.64 -10.32
CA TYR A 183 13.01 -13.22 -10.04
C TYR A 183 12.57 -12.43 -11.27
N LEU A 184 11.69 -11.46 -11.08
CA LEU A 184 11.17 -10.61 -12.14
C LEU A 184 11.33 -9.14 -11.72
N GLN A 185 11.52 -8.30 -12.73
CA GLN A 185 11.48 -6.85 -12.62
C GLN A 185 10.45 -6.33 -13.63
N CYS A 186 9.46 -5.60 -13.14
CA CYS A 186 8.38 -5.09 -13.98
C CYS A 186 8.03 -3.67 -13.59
N PRO A 187 7.56 -2.83 -14.54
CA PRO A 187 6.96 -1.55 -14.20
C PRO A 187 5.81 -1.71 -13.21
N ALA A 188 5.66 -0.77 -12.29
CA ALA A 188 4.66 -0.82 -11.22
C ALA A 188 3.21 -0.87 -11.75
N VAL A 189 2.98 -0.37 -12.95
CA VAL A 189 1.68 -0.36 -13.64
C VAL A 189 1.26 -1.74 -14.18
N VAL A 190 2.17 -2.72 -14.25
CA VAL A 190 1.85 -4.06 -14.76
C VAL A 190 0.80 -4.72 -13.86
N ASN A 191 -0.31 -5.14 -14.44
CA ASN A 191 -1.39 -5.80 -13.71
C ASN A 191 -1.22 -7.33 -13.65
N ILE A 192 -1.97 -7.94 -12.74
CA ILE A 192 -1.93 -9.38 -12.50
C ILE A 192 -2.35 -10.19 -13.74
N SER A 193 -3.31 -9.69 -14.54
CA SER A 193 -3.70 -10.38 -15.78
C SER A 193 -2.55 -10.46 -16.80
N HIS A 194 -1.71 -9.43 -16.87
CA HIS A 194 -0.50 -9.46 -17.72
C HIS A 194 0.52 -10.49 -17.22
N LEU A 195 0.69 -10.59 -15.91
CA LEU A 195 1.59 -11.60 -15.33
C LEU A 195 1.05 -13.03 -15.59
N LYS A 196 -0.26 -13.26 -15.45
CA LYS A 196 -0.88 -14.56 -15.78
C LYS A 196 -0.66 -14.94 -17.24
N LYS A 197 -0.88 -13.99 -18.18
CA LYS A 197 -0.61 -14.21 -19.61
C LYS A 197 0.87 -14.52 -19.88
N PHE A 198 1.76 -13.78 -19.25
CA PHE A 198 3.20 -14.03 -19.37
C PHE A 198 3.57 -15.44 -18.88
N LEU A 199 3.04 -15.88 -17.73
CA LEU A 199 3.28 -17.21 -17.20
C LEU A 199 2.69 -18.30 -18.10
N ALA A 200 1.48 -18.10 -18.62
CA ALA A 200 0.86 -19.05 -19.56
C ALA A 200 1.73 -19.25 -20.80
N MET A 201 2.20 -18.17 -21.42
CA MET A 201 3.10 -18.25 -22.57
C MET A 201 4.47 -18.85 -22.22
N LYS A 202 5.04 -18.50 -21.06
CA LYS A 202 6.37 -18.95 -20.66
C LYS A 202 6.44 -20.44 -20.34
N PHE A 203 5.35 -21.01 -19.84
CA PHE A 203 5.26 -22.41 -19.43
C PHE A 203 4.39 -23.26 -20.38
N ASP A 204 4.02 -22.70 -21.53
CA ASP A 204 3.19 -23.34 -22.55
C ASP A 204 1.90 -23.98 -21.97
N ILE A 205 1.24 -23.20 -21.10
CA ILE A 205 0.03 -23.63 -20.42
C ILE A 205 -1.17 -23.28 -21.29
N GLU A 206 -1.85 -24.31 -21.79
CA GLU A 206 -3.11 -24.12 -22.52
C GLU A 206 -4.22 -23.66 -21.58
N ASN A 207 -4.78 -22.48 -21.87
CA ASN A 207 -5.86 -21.84 -21.07
C ASN A 207 -7.16 -22.67 -21.00
N THR A 208 -7.25 -23.78 -21.75
CA THR A 208 -8.42 -24.65 -21.76
C THR A 208 -8.42 -25.67 -20.63
N GLN A 209 -7.26 -25.97 -20.05
CA GLN A 209 -7.12 -27.04 -19.04
C GLN A 209 -6.75 -26.50 -17.65
N PHE A 210 -6.10 -25.35 -17.57
CA PHE A 210 -5.58 -24.82 -16.29
C PHE A 210 -5.92 -23.34 -16.11
N VAL A 211 -6.19 -22.97 -14.87
CA VAL A 211 -6.32 -21.58 -14.44
C VAL A 211 -5.10 -21.22 -13.60
N ILE A 212 -4.45 -20.13 -13.94
CA ILE A 212 -3.31 -19.61 -13.19
C ILE A 212 -3.82 -18.60 -12.17
N ASP A 213 -3.63 -18.87 -10.89
CA ASP A 213 -3.84 -17.89 -9.82
C ASP A 213 -2.53 -17.43 -9.25
N ILE A 214 -2.42 -16.12 -9.04
CA ILE A 214 -1.27 -15.50 -8.38
C ILE A 214 -1.70 -15.10 -6.97
N LEU A 215 -0.97 -15.58 -5.96
CA LEU A 215 -1.27 -15.31 -4.57
C LEU A 215 -0.20 -14.44 -3.93
N TYR A 216 -0.64 -13.55 -3.05
CA TYR A 216 0.23 -12.82 -2.13
C TYR A 216 -0.20 -13.11 -0.69
N LYS A 217 0.71 -13.61 0.15
CA LYS A 217 0.39 -14.05 1.52
C LYS A 217 -0.81 -15.00 1.59
N ARG A 218 -0.89 -15.96 0.67
CA ARG A 218 -1.98 -16.95 0.51
C ARG A 218 -3.33 -16.39 0.05
N VAL A 219 -3.41 -15.11 -0.29
CA VAL A 219 -4.62 -14.47 -0.81
C VAL A 219 -4.52 -14.37 -2.33
N PRO A 220 -5.51 -14.87 -3.10
CA PRO A 220 -5.54 -14.71 -4.54
C PRO A 220 -5.64 -13.23 -4.91
N LEU A 221 -4.81 -12.82 -5.88
CA LEU A 221 -4.81 -11.45 -6.37
C LEU A 221 -5.79 -11.30 -7.53
N PRO A 222 -6.68 -10.29 -7.49
CA PRO A 222 -7.56 -9.97 -8.61
C PRO A 222 -6.77 -9.59 -9.86
N ASP A 223 -7.29 -9.93 -11.03
CA ASP A 223 -6.64 -9.71 -12.33
C ASP A 223 -6.37 -8.22 -12.65
N TYR A 224 -7.20 -7.35 -12.12
CA TYR A 224 -7.09 -5.89 -12.34
C TYR A 224 -6.11 -5.19 -11.38
N TYR A 225 -5.61 -5.86 -10.35
CA TYR A 225 -4.60 -5.27 -9.46
C TYR A 225 -3.29 -5.05 -10.23
N THR A 226 -2.69 -3.89 -10.00
CA THR A 226 -1.33 -3.59 -10.47
C THR A 226 -0.29 -4.05 -9.44
N LEU A 227 0.97 -4.15 -9.85
CA LEU A 227 2.05 -4.40 -8.90
C LEU A 227 2.16 -3.27 -7.86
N MET A 228 1.84 -2.05 -8.26
CA MET A 228 1.77 -0.90 -7.37
C MET A 228 0.72 -1.09 -6.27
N ASP A 229 -0.48 -1.64 -6.60
CA ASP A 229 -1.53 -1.92 -5.61
C ASP A 229 -1.13 -2.95 -4.56
N ILE A 230 -0.20 -3.82 -4.90
CA ILE A 230 0.25 -4.90 -4.03
C ILE A 230 1.47 -4.48 -3.20
N ALA A 231 2.26 -3.56 -3.72
CA ALA A 231 3.49 -3.07 -3.10
C ALA A 231 3.26 -1.97 -2.07
N TYR A 232 2.10 -1.36 -2.11
CA TYR A 232 1.70 -0.24 -1.25
C TYR A 232 1.42 -0.65 0.20
#